data_57adc4e3320369656fb7c6580d3eafd5
#
_entry.id   57adc4e3320369656fb7c6580d3eafd5
#
_cell.length_a   1.000
_cell.length_b   1.000
_cell.length_c   1.000
_cell.angle_alpha   90.00
_cell.angle_beta   90.00
_cell.angle_gamma   90.00
#
_symmetry.space_group_name_H-M   'P 1'
#
loop_
_entity.id
_entity.type
_entity.pdbx_description
1 polymer ?
#
loop_
_entity_poly.entity_id
_entity_poly.type
_entity_poly.pdbx_seq_one_letter_code
_entity_poly.pdbx_strand_id
1 'polypeptide(L)'
;MQPRFDDNVTPMHYNPRLHIVLFEPEIPHNAGSVGRTCVAVGAKLWLVRPLGFRLDDHHLKRAGLDYWQHLEWEAVDDWSALLEKLPPTRRWLFSKRAKNLYYGTQFQEGDVLIFGNESQGLPEAMLEAAGHQALRIPVREQVRSLNLSNSVAILCYEALRQWQIEPAHPITD
;
A
#
# COMPACT_ATOMS: atom_id res chain seq x y z
N MET A 1 21.49 10.96 -29.38
CA MET A 1 20.51 12.02 -29.04
C MET A 1 19.80 11.58 -27.77
N GLN A 2 20.16 12.16 -26.61
CA GLN A 2 19.50 11.79 -25.34
C GLN A 2 18.11 12.44 -25.31
N PRO A 3 17.06 11.72 -24.87
CA PRO A 3 15.75 12.33 -24.63
C PRO A 3 15.91 13.40 -23.54
N ARG A 4 15.61 14.64 -23.87
CA ARG A 4 15.46 15.71 -22.88
C ARG A 4 14.19 15.40 -22.09
N PHE A 5 14.34 15.09 -20.82
CA PHE A 5 13.25 15.18 -19.88
C PHE A 5 12.87 16.66 -19.79
N ASP A 6 11.60 16.95 -19.99
CA ASP A 6 11.08 18.29 -19.93
C ASP A 6 11.14 18.78 -18.49
N ASP A 7 12.03 19.71 -18.16
CA ASP A 7 12.24 20.29 -16.83
C ASP A 7 11.06 21.13 -16.32
N ASN A 8 9.94 21.14 -17.05
CA ASN A 8 8.72 21.89 -16.76
C ASN A 8 7.58 21.03 -16.19
N VAL A 9 7.88 19.85 -15.67
CA VAL A 9 6.90 19.11 -14.88
C VAL A 9 6.76 19.85 -13.55
N THR A 10 5.66 20.58 -13.39
CA THR A 10 5.26 21.11 -12.08
C THR A 10 5.32 19.96 -11.09
N PRO A 11 6.16 20.04 -10.03
CA PRO A 11 6.21 18.99 -9.04
C PRO A 11 4.79 18.80 -8.53
N MET A 12 4.20 17.64 -8.79
CA MET A 12 2.94 17.26 -8.17
C MET A 12 3.16 17.45 -6.66
N HIS A 13 2.40 18.33 -6.04
CA HIS A 13 2.38 18.43 -4.60
C HIS A 13 2.08 17.02 -4.09
N TYR A 14 3.09 16.36 -3.56
CA TYR A 14 3.00 15.03 -2.98
C TYR A 14 2.24 15.15 -1.67
N ASN A 15 0.94 15.24 -1.80
CA ASN A 15 0.02 14.97 -0.71
C ASN A 15 -0.27 13.48 -0.88
N PRO A 16 0.12 12.57 0.04
CA PRO A 16 -0.05 11.16 -0.23
C PRO A 16 -1.52 10.89 -0.55
N ARG A 17 -1.77 10.40 -1.77
CA ARG A 17 -3.12 10.08 -2.23
C ARG A 17 -3.72 8.94 -1.44
N LEU A 18 -2.85 8.04 -0.97
CA LEU A 18 -3.19 6.92 -0.11
C LEU A 18 -2.13 6.75 0.96
N HIS A 19 -2.53 6.19 2.07
CA HIS A 19 -1.63 5.62 3.06
C HIS A 19 -1.71 4.10 2.97
N ILE A 20 -0.60 3.44 2.68
CA ILE A 20 -0.49 1.99 2.66
C ILE A 20 0.20 1.54 3.94
N VAL A 21 -0.46 0.69 4.70
CA VAL A 21 0.07 0.15 5.96
C VAL A 21 0.35 -1.33 5.81
N LEU A 22 1.56 -1.74 6.06
CA LEU A 22 1.94 -3.14 6.24
C LEU A 22 2.12 -3.41 7.72
N PHE A 23 1.22 -4.22 8.29
CA PHE A 23 1.23 -4.61 9.69
C PHE A 23 2.12 -5.83 9.87
N GLU A 24 3.27 -5.65 10.54
CA GLU A 24 4.26 -6.68 10.84
C GLU A 24 4.70 -7.50 9.59
N PRO A 25 5.09 -6.85 8.48
CA PRO A 25 5.46 -7.57 7.26
C PRO A 25 6.69 -8.44 7.49
N GLU A 26 6.69 -9.65 6.90
CA GLU A 26 7.71 -10.67 7.13
C GLU A 26 8.73 -10.77 6.00
N ILE A 27 8.30 -10.50 4.77
CA ILE A 27 9.11 -10.76 3.56
C ILE A 27 9.60 -9.45 2.94
N PRO A 28 10.94 -9.21 2.93
CA PRO A 28 11.50 -7.95 2.46
C PRO A 28 11.18 -7.66 0.98
N HIS A 29 11.12 -8.70 0.15
CA HIS A 29 10.79 -8.55 -1.27
C HIS A 29 9.37 -8.02 -1.48
N ASN A 30 8.41 -8.46 -0.67
CA ASN A 30 7.04 -7.94 -0.72
C ASN A 30 7.00 -6.46 -0.34
N ALA A 31 7.65 -6.08 0.76
CA ALA A 31 7.74 -4.68 1.17
C ALA A 31 8.41 -3.80 0.10
N GLY A 32 9.46 -4.30 -0.56
CA GLY A 32 10.10 -3.62 -1.68
C GLY A 32 9.14 -3.42 -2.87
N SER A 33 8.40 -4.45 -3.27
CA SER A 33 7.42 -4.37 -4.36
C SER A 33 6.26 -3.42 -4.02
N VAL A 34 5.81 -3.43 -2.75
CA VAL A 34 4.80 -2.46 -2.27
C VAL A 34 5.33 -1.04 -2.35
N GLY A 35 6.59 -0.81 -1.95
CA GLY A 35 7.23 0.50 -2.08
C GLY A 35 7.22 1.02 -3.51
N ARG A 36 7.49 0.16 -4.51
CA ARG A 36 7.39 0.51 -5.93
C ARG A 36 5.97 0.93 -6.31
N THR A 37 4.97 0.17 -5.88
CA THR A 37 3.56 0.52 -6.10
C THR A 37 3.23 1.87 -5.46
N CYS A 38 3.68 2.12 -4.23
CA CYS A 38 3.44 3.40 -3.54
C CYS A 38 4.00 4.58 -4.32
N VAL A 39 5.22 4.49 -4.82
CA VAL A 39 5.79 5.54 -5.68
C VAL A 39 4.97 5.72 -6.95
N ALA A 40 4.57 4.64 -7.60
CA ALA A 40 3.80 4.68 -8.85
C ALA A 40 2.43 5.37 -8.69
N VAL A 41 1.80 5.24 -7.53
CA VAL A 41 0.45 5.78 -7.29
C VAL A 41 0.43 7.06 -6.43
N GLY A 42 1.57 7.51 -5.94
CA GLY A 42 1.66 8.67 -5.04
C GLY A 42 1.15 8.36 -3.63
N ALA A 43 1.46 7.19 -3.08
CA ALA A 43 1.08 6.76 -1.74
C ALA A 43 2.26 6.80 -0.76
N LYS A 44 1.97 7.05 0.53
CA LYS A 44 2.94 6.88 1.62
C LYS A 44 2.87 5.46 2.17
N LEU A 45 4.04 4.85 2.39
CA LEU A 45 4.17 3.53 2.99
C LEU A 45 4.45 3.63 4.49
N TRP A 46 3.68 2.89 5.27
CA TRP A 46 3.87 2.72 6.71
C TRP A 46 4.22 1.26 7.01
N LEU A 47 5.27 1.06 7.79
CA LEU A 47 5.71 -0.27 8.25
C LEU A 47 5.52 -0.33 9.76
N VAL A 48 4.60 -1.17 10.24
CA VAL A 48 4.38 -1.39 11.67
C VAL A 48 5.24 -2.55 12.15
N ARG A 49 6.06 -2.29 13.16
CA ARG A 49 6.94 -3.33 13.75
C ARG A 49 6.14 -4.35 14.58
N PRO A 50 6.70 -5.57 14.80
CA PRO A 50 8.02 -6.03 14.37
C PRO A 50 8.08 -6.36 12.88
N LEU A 51 9.24 -6.18 12.26
CA LEU A 51 9.48 -6.55 10.86
C LEU A 51 10.25 -7.86 10.81
N GLY A 52 9.90 -8.75 9.89
CA GLY A 52 10.63 -9.99 9.63
C GLY A 52 11.99 -9.79 8.93
N PHE A 53 12.40 -8.54 8.71
CA PHE A 53 13.62 -8.15 8.01
C PHE A 53 14.20 -6.86 8.60
N ARG A 54 15.44 -6.56 8.22
CA ARG A 54 16.09 -5.30 8.59
C ARG A 54 15.85 -4.24 7.51
N LEU A 55 15.61 -3.01 7.93
CA LEU A 55 15.36 -1.88 7.01
C LEU A 55 16.60 -1.46 6.20
N ASP A 56 17.80 -1.82 6.69
CA ASP A 56 19.07 -1.65 6.01
C ASP A 56 19.41 -2.82 5.06
N ASP A 57 18.54 -3.82 4.98
CA ASP A 57 18.80 -5.04 4.25
C ASP A 57 19.01 -4.78 2.75
N HIS A 58 20.07 -5.36 2.25
CA HIS A 58 20.46 -5.28 0.84
C HIS A 58 19.34 -5.76 -0.12
N HIS A 59 18.39 -6.55 0.40
CA HIS A 59 17.25 -7.04 -0.34
C HIS A 59 16.16 -5.99 -0.58
N LEU A 60 15.92 -5.09 0.36
CA LEU A 60 15.04 -3.93 0.15
C LEU A 60 15.61 -3.00 -0.92
N LYS A 61 16.92 -2.77 -0.86
CA LYS A 61 17.64 -1.93 -1.84
C LYS A 61 17.75 -2.59 -3.22
N ARG A 62 17.90 -3.92 -3.30
CA ARG A 62 17.99 -4.64 -4.58
C ARG A 62 16.64 -4.79 -5.30
N ALA A 63 15.53 -4.83 -4.57
CA ALA A 63 14.22 -4.92 -5.19
C ALA A 63 13.80 -3.64 -5.92
N GLY A 64 14.53 -2.52 -5.71
CA GLY A 64 14.13 -1.26 -6.32
C GLY A 64 15.04 -0.08 -6.05
N LEU A 65 16.27 -0.16 -6.53
CA LEU A 65 17.27 0.88 -6.31
C LEU A 65 16.88 2.26 -6.83
N ASP A 66 16.09 2.33 -7.89
CA ASP A 66 15.85 3.58 -8.61
C ASP A 66 14.69 4.39 -7.99
N TYR A 67 13.64 3.73 -7.51
CA TYR A 67 12.44 4.41 -7.01
C TYR A 67 12.43 4.63 -5.49
N TRP A 68 13.26 3.90 -4.70
CA TRP A 68 13.27 4.00 -3.24
C TRP A 68 13.58 5.41 -2.73
N GLN A 69 14.41 6.16 -3.44
CA GLN A 69 14.70 7.56 -3.15
C GLN A 69 13.47 8.48 -3.30
N HIS A 70 12.47 8.05 -4.06
CA HIS A 70 11.21 8.78 -4.26
C HIS A 70 10.09 8.29 -3.36
N LEU A 71 10.32 7.23 -2.58
CA LEU A 71 9.33 6.66 -1.69
C LEU A 71 9.23 7.47 -0.40
N GLU A 72 8.05 7.99 -0.13
CA GLU A 72 7.73 8.47 1.22
C GLU A 72 7.33 7.27 2.08
N TRP A 73 8.11 7.01 3.11
CA TRP A 73 7.85 5.89 4.00
C TRP A 73 8.29 6.17 5.43
N GLU A 74 7.67 5.47 6.37
CA GLU A 74 8.00 5.54 7.77
C GLU A 74 7.77 4.19 8.46
N ALA A 75 8.66 3.81 9.38
CA ALA A 75 8.47 2.67 10.27
C ALA A 75 8.08 3.16 11.67
N VAL A 76 7.07 2.54 12.24
CA VAL A 76 6.56 2.84 13.59
C VAL A 76 6.70 1.62 14.50
N ASP A 77 6.80 1.85 15.81
CA ASP A 77 7.10 0.78 16.75
C ASP A 77 5.93 -0.19 16.97
N ASP A 78 4.71 0.31 16.87
CA ASP A 78 3.49 -0.50 17.04
C ASP A 78 2.27 0.18 16.41
N TRP A 79 1.13 -0.48 16.55
CA TRP A 79 -0.16 0.00 16.05
C TRP A 79 -0.59 1.34 16.68
N SER A 80 -0.36 1.52 17.99
CA SER A 80 -0.70 2.77 18.70
C SER A 80 0.08 3.95 18.13
N ALA A 81 1.40 3.78 17.96
CA ALA A 81 2.27 4.80 17.38
C ALA A 81 1.86 5.16 15.95
N LEU A 82 1.36 4.19 15.17
CA LEU A 82 0.80 4.47 13.85
C LEU A 82 -0.45 5.36 13.95
N LEU A 83 -1.38 5.02 14.84
CA LEU A 83 -2.64 5.75 14.99
C LEU A 83 -2.45 7.20 15.41
N GLU A 84 -1.42 7.50 16.19
CA GLU A 84 -1.07 8.86 16.58
C GLU A 84 -0.56 9.71 15.40
N LYS A 85 0.07 9.07 14.42
CA LYS A 85 0.67 9.73 13.25
C LYS A 85 -0.26 9.83 12.05
N LEU A 86 -1.21 8.90 11.94
CA LEU A 86 -2.16 8.92 10.82
C LEU A 86 -3.14 10.07 10.96
N PRO A 87 -3.45 10.75 9.85
CA PRO A 87 -4.53 11.73 9.86
C PRO A 87 -5.87 11.06 10.21
N PRO A 88 -6.86 11.82 10.70
CA PRO A 88 -8.17 11.29 11.03
C PRO A 88 -8.98 10.97 9.76
N THR A 89 -8.54 9.98 9.01
CA THR A 89 -9.12 9.55 7.75
C THR A 89 -9.71 8.14 7.86
N ARG A 90 -10.40 7.73 6.81
CA ARG A 90 -11.01 6.40 6.75
C ARG A 90 -9.95 5.32 6.64
N ARG A 91 -10.17 4.20 7.32
CA ARG A 91 -9.27 3.07 7.39
C ARG A 91 -9.96 1.82 6.88
N TRP A 92 -9.35 1.15 5.91
CA TRP A 92 -9.85 -0.07 5.30
C TRP A 92 -8.88 -1.21 5.59
N LEU A 93 -9.35 -2.26 6.24
CA LEU A 93 -8.54 -3.41 6.63
C LEU A 93 -8.77 -4.57 5.67
N PHE A 94 -7.73 -5.06 5.05
CA PHE A 94 -7.84 -6.12 4.05
C PHE A 94 -7.44 -7.47 4.61
N SER A 95 -8.39 -8.41 4.58
CA SER A 95 -8.20 -9.79 5.04
C SER A 95 -9.11 -10.74 4.29
N LYS A 96 -8.61 -11.95 3.99
CA LYS A 96 -9.46 -13.03 3.45
C LYS A 96 -10.60 -13.44 4.37
N ARG A 97 -10.48 -13.14 5.68
CA ARG A 97 -11.49 -13.43 6.71
C ARG A 97 -12.62 -12.40 6.76
N ALA A 98 -12.46 -11.26 6.13
CA ALA A 98 -13.50 -10.25 6.09
C ALA A 98 -14.74 -10.73 5.31
N LYS A 99 -15.90 -10.29 5.72
CA LYS A 99 -17.18 -10.69 5.10
C LYS A 99 -17.47 -9.86 3.83
N ASN A 100 -17.08 -8.60 3.84
CA ASN A 100 -17.44 -7.65 2.79
C ASN A 100 -16.40 -7.68 1.66
N LEU A 101 -16.88 -7.68 0.42
CA LEU A 101 -16.04 -7.48 -0.74
C LEU A 101 -15.71 -6.01 -0.92
N TYR A 102 -14.52 -5.70 -1.43
CA TYR A 102 -14.11 -4.31 -1.68
C TYR A 102 -14.90 -3.63 -2.80
N TYR A 103 -15.61 -4.37 -3.63
CA TYR A 103 -16.32 -3.87 -4.82
C TYR A 103 -17.31 -2.74 -4.55
N GLY A 104 -17.97 -2.77 -3.39
CA GLY A 104 -18.92 -1.73 -3.01
C GLY A 104 -18.30 -0.52 -2.31
N THR A 105 -16.99 -0.52 -2.11
CA THR A 105 -16.30 0.54 -1.40
C THR A 105 -15.94 1.66 -2.35
N GLN A 106 -16.33 2.88 -2.02
CA GLN A 106 -15.86 4.09 -2.69
C GLN A 106 -14.66 4.64 -1.93
N PHE A 107 -13.47 4.49 -2.51
CA PHE A 107 -12.23 5.03 -1.94
C PHE A 107 -12.19 6.54 -2.12
N GLN A 108 -11.56 7.22 -1.18
CA GLN A 108 -11.30 8.67 -1.24
C GLN A 108 -9.80 8.93 -1.11
N GLU A 109 -9.34 10.04 -1.68
CA GLU A 109 -7.95 10.47 -1.48
C GLU A 109 -7.70 10.68 0.02
N GLY A 110 -6.55 10.20 0.49
CA GLY A 110 -6.20 10.19 1.91
C GLY A 110 -6.65 8.95 2.68
N ASP A 111 -7.38 8.01 2.07
CA ASP A 111 -7.75 6.75 2.72
C ASP A 111 -6.51 5.94 3.13
N VAL A 112 -6.65 5.19 4.20
CA VAL A 112 -5.64 4.28 4.73
C VAL A 112 -6.02 2.84 4.39
N LEU A 113 -5.17 2.16 3.64
CA LEU A 113 -5.34 0.75 3.27
C LEU A 113 -4.36 -0.10 4.11
N ILE A 114 -4.88 -1.00 4.91
CA ILE A 114 -4.14 -1.75 5.93
C ILE A 114 -4.12 -3.23 5.57
N PHE A 115 -2.92 -3.79 5.49
CA PHE A 115 -2.66 -5.18 5.13
C PHE A 115 -1.87 -5.86 6.23
N GLY A 116 -2.22 -7.10 6.56
CA GLY A 116 -1.51 -7.92 7.53
C GLY A 116 -0.27 -8.61 6.96
N ASN A 117 0.46 -9.31 7.83
CA ASN A 117 1.62 -10.07 7.42
C ASN A 117 1.27 -11.28 6.55
N GLU A 118 2.27 -11.87 5.92
CA GLU A 118 2.11 -12.91 4.91
C GLU A 118 1.63 -14.23 5.50
N SER A 119 2.00 -14.55 6.74
CA SER A 119 1.67 -15.83 7.36
C SER A 119 0.30 -15.83 8.07
N GLN A 120 -0.03 -14.81 8.83
CA GLN A 120 -1.21 -14.76 9.70
C GLN A 120 -2.25 -13.71 9.28
N GLY A 121 -1.86 -12.71 8.49
CA GLY A 121 -2.71 -11.58 8.16
C GLY A 121 -2.85 -10.61 9.34
N LEU A 122 -3.98 -9.90 9.40
CA LEU A 122 -4.30 -8.99 10.49
C LEU A 122 -4.85 -9.75 11.71
N PRO A 123 -4.58 -9.29 12.95
CA PRO A 123 -5.21 -9.83 14.16
C PRO A 123 -6.73 -9.81 14.09
N GLU A 124 -7.39 -10.86 14.63
CA GLU A 124 -8.85 -10.97 14.63
C GLU A 124 -9.51 -9.77 15.33
N ALA A 125 -8.98 -9.35 16.47
CA ALA A 125 -9.50 -8.21 17.21
C ALA A 125 -9.50 -6.91 16.40
N MET A 126 -8.53 -6.72 15.50
CA MET A 126 -8.51 -5.56 14.60
C MET A 126 -9.62 -5.64 13.56
N LEU A 127 -9.87 -6.83 13.03
CA LEU A 127 -10.93 -7.06 12.03
C LEU A 127 -12.33 -6.89 12.65
N GLU A 128 -12.53 -7.40 13.86
CA GLU A 128 -13.77 -7.23 14.62
C GLU A 128 -14.04 -5.74 14.92
N ALA A 129 -13.03 -5.02 15.38
CA ALA A 129 -13.13 -3.58 15.65
C ALA A 129 -13.39 -2.76 14.39
N ALA A 130 -12.89 -3.19 13.24
CA ALA A 130 -13.10 -2.53 11.96
C ALA A 130 -14.52 -2.72 11.40
N GLY A 131 -15.17 -3.84 11.74
CA GLY A 131 -16.53 -4.14 11.30
C GLY A 131 -16.70 -4.07 9.78
N HIS A 132 -17.53 -3.15 9.30
CA HIS A 132 -17.80 -2.98 7.86
C HIS A 132 -16.59 -2.44 7.07
N GLN A 133 -15.59 -1.88 7.74
CA GLN A 133 -14.34 -1.42 7.12
C GLN A 133 -13.35 -2.57 6.88
N ALA A 134 -13.65 -3.78 7.36
CA ALA A 134 -12.91 -4.98 7.01
C ALA A 134 -13.40 -5.51 5.66
N LEU A 135 -12.49 -5.58 4.69
CA LEU A 135 -12.77 -5.90 3.30
C LEU A 135 -11.93 -7.08 2.82
N ARG A 136 -12.40 -7.78 1.80
CA ARG A 136 -11.63 -8.84 1.16
C ARG A 136 -11.57 -8.68 -0.36
N ILE A 137 -10.46 -9.15 -0.91
CA ILE A 137 -10.32 -9.43 -2.35
C ILE A 137 -10.84 -10.84 -2.57
N PRO A 138 -11.76 -11.09 -3.53
CA PRO A 138 -12.23 -12.44 -3.79
C PRO A 138 -11.12 -13.30 -4.39
N VAL A 139 -11.00 -14.51 -3.90
CA VAL A 139 -10.10 -15.54 -4.42
C VAL A 139 -10.85 -16.86 -4.49
N ARG A 140 -10.44 -17.75 -5.39
CA ARG A 140 -10.98 -19.12 -5.49
C ARG A 140 -10.47 -19.98 -4.33
N GLU A 141 -11.21 -21.00 -3.96
CA GLU A 141 -10.91 -21.91 -2.83
C GLU A 141 -9.55 -22.62 -2.95
N GLN A 142 -9.06 -22.82 -4.19
CA GLN A 142 -7.78 -23.48 -4.43
C GLN A 142 -6.57 -22.67 -3.98
N VAL A 143 -6.75 -21.38 -3.68
CA VAL A 143 -5.69 -20.49 -3.22
C VAL A 143 -5.99 -19.97 -1.82
N ARG A 144 -5.01 -20.01 -0.93
CA ARG A 144 -5.20 -19.54 0.45
C ARG A 144 -5.35 -18.01 0.52
N SER A 145 -4.55 -17.30 -0.25
CA SER A 145 -4.52 -15.83 -0.33
C SER A 145 -3.71 -15.40 -1.54
N LEU A 146 -3.85 -14.16 -1.94
CA LEU A 146 -2.92 -13.53 -2.88
C LEU A 146 -1.62 -13.14 -2.18
N ASN A 147 -0.56 -13.01 -2.97
CA ASN A 147 0.67 -12.36 -2.49
C ASN A 147 0.37 -10.95 -1.98
N LEU A 148 1.06 -10.53 -0.91
CA LEU A 148 0.83 -9.25 -0.25
C LEU A 148 0.98 -8.07 -1.21
N SER A 149 2.06 -8.04 -1.99
CA SER A 149 2.30 -6.93 -2.92
C SER A 149 1.29 -6.88 -4.06
N ASN A 150 0.79 -8.03 -4.52
CA ASN A 150 -0.29 -8.10 -5.50
C ASN A 150 -1.60 -7.55 -4.93
N SER A 151 -1.93 -7.89 -3.68
CA SER A 151 -3.11 -7.37 -3.00
C SER A 151 -3.07 -5.85 -2.89
N VAL A 152 -1.93 -5.29 -2.49
CA VAL A 152 -1.73 -3.85 -2.42
C VAL A 152 -1.90 -3.20 -3.78
N ALA A 153 -1.28 -3.76 -4.83
CA ALA A 153 -1.38 -3.21 -6.18
C ALA A 153 -2.83 -3.19 -6.69
N ILE A 154 -3.58 -4.27 -6.49
CA ILE A 154 -5.00 -4.35 -6.88
C ILE A 154 -5.79 -3.20 -6.25
N LEU A 155 -5.65 -2.98 -4.94
CA LEU A 155 -6.45 -1.97 -4.23
C LEU A 155 -6.00 -0.54 -4.55
N CYS A 156 -4.70 -0.32 -4.72
CA CYS A 156 -4.18 0.97 -5.17
C CYS A 156 -4.74 1.37 -6.53
N TYR A 157 -4.68 0.46 -7.51
CA TYR A 157 -5.17 0.75 -8.85
C TYR A 157 -6.70 0.78 -8.94
N GLU A 158 -7.41 0.06 -8.09
CA GLU A 158 -8.86 0.23 -7.96
C GLU A 158 -9.21 1.63 -7.45
N ALA A 159 -8.51 2.15 -6.46
CA ALA A 159 -8.71 3.52 -5.99
C ALA A 159 -8.45 4.53 -7.11
N LEU A 160 -7.34 4.41 -7.84
CA LEU A 160 -7.02 5.27 -8.97
C LEU A 160 -8.09 5.20 -10.06
N ARG A 161 -8.58 3.98 -10.39
CA ARG A 161 -9.66 3.78 -11.36
C ARG A 161 -10.92 4.53 -10.94
N GLN A 162 -11.29 4.46 -9.65
CA GLN A 162 -12.46 5.17 -9.15
C GLN A 162 -12.31 6.69 -9.24
N TRP A 163 -11.11 7.19 -9.03
CA TRP A 163 -10.83 8.64 -9.13
C TRP A 163 -10.63 9.12 -10.56
N GLN A 164 -10.64 8.23 -11.54
CA GLN A 164 -10.44 8.54 -12.97
C GLN A 164 -9.15 9.32 -13.21
N ILE A 165 -8.07 8.92 -12.51
CA ILE A 165 -6.77 9.57 -12.69
C ILE A 165 -6.21 9.18 -14.05
N GLU A 166 -6.02 10.21 -14.87
CA GLU A 166 -5.34 10.06 -16.16
C GLU A 166 -3.82 9.96 -15.96
N PRO A 167 -3.12 9.19 -16.81
CA PRO A 167 -1.67 9.15 -16.79
C PRO A 167 -1.11 10.55 -17.07
N ALA A 168 -0.04 10.92 -16.36
CA ALA A 168 0.63 12.20 -16.52
C ALA A 168 1.20 12.42 -17.94
N HIS A 169 1.42 11.34 -18.69
CA HIS A 169 1.87 11.36 -20.07
C HIS A 169 1.06 10.35 -20.89
N PRO A 170 0.57 10.73 -22.08
CA PRO A 170 0.01 9.76 -23.01
C PRO A 170 1.11 8.76 -23.37
N ILE A 171 0.73 7.47 -23.41
CA ILE A 171 1.62 6.44 -23.95
C ILE A 171 1.76 6.75 -25.43
N THR A 172 2.91 7.27 -25.83
CA THR A 172 3.28 7.36 -27.25
C THR A 172 3.90 6.04 -27.64
N ASP A 173 3.26 5.33 -28.58
CA ASP A 173 3.79 4.10 -29.20
C ASP A 173 5.15 4.34 -29.85
#